data_ecceeb621891d6bb7fa892969785d4e2
#
_entry.id   ecceeb621891d6bb7fa892969785d4e2
#
_cell.length_a   1.000
_cell.length_b   1.000
_cell.length_c   1.000
_cell.angle_alpha   90.00
_cell.angle_beta   90.00
_cell.angle_gamma   90.00
#
_symmetry.space_group_name_H-M   'P 1'
#
loop_
_entity.id
_entity.type
_entity.pdbx_description
1 polymer ?
#
loop_
_entity_poly.entity_id
_entity_poly.type
_entity_poly.pdbx_seq_one_letter_code
_entity_poly.pdbx_strand_id
1 'polypeptide(L)'
;QFTPVTHMARMYSMDDAMDLDELDAWLQRTEDALGAGSVTYTCELKIDGLGVALTYQNGTFVRAATRGDGTTGEDVSLNVRTIKDVPMHLSEPALAHMGADRERAIEVRGEVYMPKGSFVRLNDEADAEGRDPFANPRNAAAGSLRQKDPKVTARRDLATFIYAIADTDPLHVHSQREFLDWLRNAGFSVNPNVARCATPAEVHEFCAQALEHRGDLDYDIDGVVVKVDSFQQQLDLGFTARAPRWAIAFKFPPEEKQTVLREIRI
;
A
#
# COMPACT_ATOMS: atom_id res chain seq x y z
N GLN A 1 -2.91 22.93 11.30
CA GLN A 1 -3.44 22.45 10.00
C GLN A 1 -2.24 22.08 9.14
N PHE A 2 -2.29 20.91 8.48
CA PHE A 2 -1.25 20.48 7.55
C PHE A 2 -1.38 21.22 6.22
N THR A 3 -0.24 21.50 5.57
CA THR A 3 -0.23 22.15 4.26
C THR A 3 -0.75 21.19 3.19
N PRO A 4 -1.63 21.61 2.27
CA PRO A 4 -2.05 20.79 1.16
C PRO A 4 -0.91 20.54 0.16
N VAL A 5 -0.88 19.33 -0.41
CA VAL A 5 0.09 18.90 -1.41
C VAL A 5 -0.64 18.25 -2.57
N THR A 6 -0.36 18.71 -3.79
CA THR A 6 -0.85 18.08 -5.02
C THR A 6 0.08 16.93 -5.41
N HIS A 7 -0.49 15.74 -5.66
CA HIS A 7 0.26 14.58 -6.13
C HIS A 7 0.77 14.76 -7.57
N MET A 8 1.86 14.10 -7.91
CA MET A 8 2.41 14.10 -9.27
C MET A 8 1.45 13.52 -10.31
N ALA A 9 0.65 12.53 -9.89
CA ALA A 9 -0.45 11.96 -10.65
C ALA A 9 -1.55 11.54 -9.69
N ARG A 10 -2.78 11.44 -10.19
CA ARG A 10 -3.92 11.03 -9.38
C ARG A 10 -3.67 9.66 -8.74
N MET A 11 -4.00 9.54 -7.46
CA MET A 11 -4.04 8.28 -6.71
C MET A 11 -5.45 7.69 -6.82
N TYR A 12 -5.63 6.78 -7.78
CA TYR A 12 -6.92 6.14 -8.04
C TYR A 12 -7.34 5.21 -6.91
N SER A 13 -8.66 5.05 -6.73
CA SER A 13 -9.21 3.90 -6.02
C SER A 13 -9.09 2.65 -6.88
N MET A 14 -9.19 1.47 -6.27
CA MET A 14 -9.34 0.21 -6.99
C MET A 14 -10.79 -0.24 -6.94
N ASP A 15 -11.23 -0.94 -7.98
CA ASP A 15 -12.46 -1.70 -7.92
C ASP A 15 -12.30 -2.88 -6.97
N ASP A 16 -13.38 -3.26 -6.31
CA ASP A 16 -13.41 -4.36 -5.35
C ASP A 16 -14.11 -5.59 -5.95
N ALA A 17 -13.60 -6.77 -5.64
CA ALA A 17 -14.30 -8.04 -5.78
C ALA A 17 -14.62 -8.55 -4.37
N MET A 18 -15.90 -8.72 -4.08
CA MET A 18 -16.37 -9.09 -2.74
C MET A 18 -16.47 -10.61 -2.56
N ASP A 19 -16.37 -11.36 -3.65
CA ASP A 19 -16.39 -12.81 -3.69
C ASP A 19 -15.58 -13.36 -4.87
N LEU A 20 -15.46 -14.69 -4.93
CA LEU A 20 -14.71 -15.36 -6.00
C LEU A 20 -15.38 -15.23 -7.36
N ASP A 21 -16.70 -15.12 -7.44
CA ASP A 21 -17.41 -14.97 -8.71
C ASP A 21 -17.09 -13.61 -9.34
N GLU A 22 -17.05 -12.55 -8.54
CA GLU A 22 -16.64 -11.22 -8.99
C GLU A 22 -15.16 -11.17 -9.40
N LEU A 23 -14.29 -11.86 -8.66
CA LEU A 23 -12.88 -12.00 -9.03
C LEU A 23 -12.73 -12.74 -10.36
N ASP A 24 -13.44 -13.85 -10.54
CA ASP A 24 -13.41 -14.61 -11.79
C ASP A 24 -13.93 -13.81 -12.97
N ALA A 25 -14.97 -13.04 -12.77
CA ALA A 25 -15.50 -12.15 -13.81
C ALA A 25 -14.45 -11.10 -14.23
N TRP A 26 -13.69 -10.55 -13.30
CA TRP A 26 -12.60 -9.62 -13.61
C TRP A 26 -11.45 -10.32 -14.35
N LEU A 27 -11.02 -11.50 -13.89
CA LEU A 27 -9.99 -12.30 -14.55
C LEU A 27 -10.39 -12.64 -15.99
N GLN A 28 -11.64 -13.06 -16.20
CA GLN A 28 -12.15 -13.38 -17.52
C GLN A 28 -12.17 -12.16 -18.45
N ARG A 29 -12.67 -11.00 -17.98
CA ARG A 29 -12.65 -9.77 -18.76
C ARG A 29 -11.23 -9.35 -19.16
N THR A 30 -10.28 -9.52 -18.26
CA THR A 30 -8.87 -9.19 -18.50
C THR A 30 -8.27 -10.10 -19.57
N GLU A 31 -8.50 -11.39 -19.49
CA GLU A 31 -8.03 -12.36 -20.49
C GLU A 31 -8.73 -12.18 -21.85
N ASP A 32 -10.01 -11.85 -21.87
CA ASP A 32 -10.74 -11.56 -23.11
C ASP A 32 -10.16 -10.31 -23.81
N ALA A 33 -9.76 -9.30 -23.05
CA ALA A 33 -9.19 -8.07 -23.60
C ALA A 33 -7.75 -8.24 -24.10
N LEU A 34 -6.93 -9.06 -23.43
CA LEU A 34 -5.49 -9.20 -23.70
C LEU A 34 -5.09 -10.49 -24.44
N GLY A 35 -6.00 -11.46 -24.49
CA GLY A 35 -5.76 -12.80 -25.02
C GLY A 35 -5.53 -13.83 -23.91
N ALA A 36 -6.31 -14.92 -23.95
CA ALA A 36 -6.18 -16.01 -22.97
C ALA A 36 -4.78 -16.61 -22.97
N GLY A 37 -4.23 -16.81 -21.78
CA GLY A 37 -2.90 -17.37 -21.58
C GLY A 37 -1.74 -16.41 -21.81
N SER A 38 -2.01 -15.13 -22.20
CA SER A 38 -0.97 -14.11 -22.38
C SER A 38 -0.75 -13.22 -21.15
N VAL A 39 -1.61 -13.36 -20.12
CA VAL A 39 -1.63 -12.50 -18.95
C VAL A 39 -0.93 -13.19 -17.78
N THR A 40 0.02 -12.48 -17.18
CA THR A 40 0.59 -12.83 -15.88
C THR A 40 0.13 -11.81 -14.85
N TYR A 41 -0.18 -12.26 -13.67
CA TYR A 41 -0.64 -11.42 -12.56
C TYR A 41 0.42 -11.34 -11.47
N THR A 42 0.46 -10.20 -10.79
CA THR A 42 1.17 -10.05 -9.52
C THR A 42 0.13 -9.92 -8.42
N CYS A 43 0.16 -10.83 -7.46
CA CYS A 43 -0.73 -10.81 -6.31
C CYS A 43 0.02 -10.29 -5.09
N GLU A 44 -0.54 -9.30 -4.43
CA GLU A 44 0.03 -8.58 -3.31
C GLU A 44 -0.97 -8.54 -2.16
N LEU A 45 -0.48 -8.56 -0.91
CA LEU A 45 -1.36 -8.38 0.25
C LEU A 45 -1.87 -6.94 0.28
N LYS A 46 -3.16 -6.77 0.56
CA LYS A 46 -3.78 -5.47 0.75
C LYS A 46 -3.63 -5.04 2.21
N ILE A 47 -2.66 -4.19 2.46
CA ILE A 47 -2.34 -3.70 3.79
C ILE A 47 -3.43 -2.74 4.26
N ASP A 48 -3.92 -2.95 5.46
CA ASP A 48 -4.90 -2.07 6.10
C ASP A 48 -4.19 -0.97 6.92
N GLY A 49 -3.95 0.14 6.28
CA GLY A 49 -3.20 1.28 6.84
C GLY A 49 -3.66 2.61 6.25
N LEU A 50 -2.75 3.56 6.17
CA LEU A 50 -2.96 4.89 5.60
C LEU A 50 -2.12 5.06 4.35
N GLY A 51 -2.75 5.36 3.23
CA GLY A 51 -2.08 5.60 1.95
C GLY A 51 -1.19 6.84 2.00
N VAL A 52 0.03 6.71 1.50
CA VAL A 52 1.04 7.76 1.49
C VAL A 52 1.76 7.82 0.15
N ALA A 53 2.11 9.05 -0.27
CA ALA A 53 2.96 9.33 -1.41
C ALA A 53 4.29 9.93 -0.94
N LEU A 54 5.42 9.36 -1.39
CA LEU A 54 6.77 9.80 -1.05
C LEU A 54 7.45 10.33 -2.29
N THR A 55 7.89 11.59 -2.27
CA THR A 55 8.58 12.24 -3.38
C THR A 55 10.07 12.29 -3.13
N TYR A 56 10.83 11.85 -4.14
CA TYR A 56 12.29 11.89 -4.18
C TYR A 56 12.73 12.74 -5.37
N GLN A 57 13.76 13.55 -5.17
CA GLN A 57 14.41 14.34 -6.22
C GLN A 57 15.89 14.03 -6.20
N ASN A 58 16.45 13.64 -7.33
CA ASN A 58 17.84 13.21 -7.43
C ASN A 58 18.23 12.19 -6.33
N GLY A 59 17.36 11.21 -6.12
CA GLY A 59 17.54 10.15 -5.14
C GLY A 59 17.42 10.58 -3.66
N THR A 60 17.06 11.83 -3.38
CA THR A 60 16.90 12.33 -2.01
C THR A 60 15.44 12.56 -1.68
N PHE A 61 15.02 12.13 -0.49
CA PHE A 61 13.67 12.37 0.02
C PHE A 61 13.40 13.88 0.13
N VAL A 62 12.30 14.32 -0.46
CA VAL A 62 11.89 15.74 -0.47
C VAL A 62 10.61 15.95 0.33
N ARG A 63 9.61 15.07 0.13
CA ARG A 63 8.27 15.30 0.64
C ARG A 63 7.50 13.99 0.80
N ALA A 64 6.59 14.00 1.78
CA ALA A 64 5.56 12.97 1.91
C ALA A 64 4.19 13.62 2.08
N ALA A 65 3.17 13.03 1.49
CA ALA A 65 1.80 13.46 1.61
C ALA A 65 0.86 12.27 1.87
N THR A 66 -0.22 12.51 2.62
CA THR A 66 -1.33 11.55 2.69
C THR A 66 -2.03 11.46 1.35
N ARG A 67 -2.77 10.37 1.10
CA ARG A 67 -3.54 10.22 -0.13
C ARG A 67 -4.55 11.35 -0.33
N GLY A 68 -5.24 11.78 0.75
CA GLY A 68 -6.31 12.78 0.67
C GLY A 68 -7.46 12.30 -0.23
N ASP A 69 -7.91 13.18 -1.13
CA ASP A 69 -8.96 12.88 -2.12
C ASP A 69 -8.40 12.17 -3.39
N GLY A 70 -7.12 11.84 -3.40
CA GLY A 70 -6.41 11.23 -4.53
C GLY A 70 -5.73 12.24 -5.46
N THR A 71 -6.08 13.51 -5.38
CA THR A 71 -5.44 14.62 -6.13
C THR A 71 -4.58 15.48 -5.19
N THR A 72 -5.12 15.80 -4.02
CA THR A 72 -4.48 16.62 -2.99
C THR A 72 -4.51 15.89 -1.65
N GLY A 73 -3.36 15.79 -1.01
CA GLY A 73 -3.19 15.27 0.35
C GLY A 73 -2.64 16.31 1.31
N GLU A 74 -2.36 15.87 2.53
CA GLU A 74 -1.74 16.70 3.57
C GLU A 74 -0.24 16.42 3.64
N ASP A 75 0.58 17.46 3.75
CA ASP A 75 2.03 17.33 3.95
C ASP A 75 2.33 16.73 5.33
N VAL A 76 2.88 15.53 5.32
CA VAL A 76 3.32 14.79 6.53
C VAL A 76 4.81 14.51 6.51
N SER A 77 5.57 15.30 5.76
CA SER A 77 7.01 15.07 5.53
C SER A 77 7.82 14.95 6.81
N LEU A 78 7.60 15.82 7.78
CA LEU A 78 8.32 15.80 9.05
C LEU A 78 8.00 14.54 9.87
N ASN A 79 6.75 14.08 9.82
CA ASN A 79 6.31 12.87 10.51
C ASN A 79 6.89 11.62 9.82
N VAL A 80 6.85 11.56 8.51
CA VAL A 80 7.38 10.43 7.73
C VAL A 80 8.89 10.29 7.90
N ARG A 81 9.63 11.39 8.06
CA ARG A 81 11.08 11.37 8.35
C ARG A 81 11.43 10.59 9.63
N THR A 82 10.49 10.41 10.53
CA THR A 82 10.68 9.65 11.77
C THR A 82 10.47 8.14 11.59
N ILE A 83 9.91 7.71 10.46
CA ILE A 83 9.66 6.30 10.16
C ILE A 83 10.96 5.65 9.69
N LYS A 84 11.42 4.63 10.42
CA LYS A 84 12.76 4.08 10.27
C LYS A 84 13.03 3.37 8.95
N ASP A 85 11.98 2.81 8.32
CA ASP A 85 12.10 2.06 7.06
C ASP A 85 11.88 2.91 5.80
N VAL A 86 11.68 4.22 5.95
CA VAL A 86 11.64 5.16 4.82
C VAL A 86 13.06 5.66 4.54
N PRO A 87 13.65 5.33 3.38
CA PRO A 87 14.99 5.80 3.07
C PRO A 87 14.99 7.31 2.78
N MET A 88 15.96 8.03 3.37
CA MET A 88 16.17 9.45 3.07
C MET A 88 16.99 9.63 1.77
N HIS A 89 17.76 8.63 1.40
CA HIS A 89 18.52 8.56 0.16
C HIS A 89 18.33 7.19 -0.47
N LEU A 90 18.04 7.18 -1.78
CA LEU A 90 17.98 5.94 -2.55
C LEU A 90 19.39 5.38 -2.77
N SER A 91 19.50 4.07 -2.90
CA SER A 91 20.78 3.40 -3.12
C SER A 91 21.42 3.79 -4.45
N GLU A 92 22.74 3.84 -4.50
CA GLU A 92 23.46 4.11 -5.76
C GLU A 92 23.16 3.10 -6.88
N PRO A 93 23.05 1.78 -6.60
CA PRO A 93 22.63 0.82 -7.64
C PRO A 93 21.25 1.14 -8.25
N ALA A 94 20.28 1.56 -7.45
CA ALA A 94 18.95 1.94 -7.96
C ALA A 94 19.01 3.21 -8.82
N LEU A 95 19.79 4.22 -8.42
CA LEU A 95 20.01 5.44 -9.19
C LEU A 95 20.78 5.16 -10.49
N ALA A 96 21.79 4.30 -10.46
CA ALA A 96 22.53 3.88 -11.65
C ALA A 96 21.63 3.16 -12.65
N HIS A 97 20.65 2.38 -12.18
CA HIS A 97 19.65 1.74 -13.03
C HIS A 97 18.78 2.76 -13.78
N MET A 98 18.48 3.90 -13.18
CA MET A 98 17.74 5.00 -13.82
C MET A 98 18.56 5.73 -14.91
N GLY A 99 19.87 5.57 -14.92
CA GLY A 99 20.75 6.17 -15.93
C GLY A 99 20.63 7.69 -15.99
N ALA A 100 20.33 8.21 -17.19
CA ALA A 100 20.17 9.65 -17.42
C ALA A 100 18.98 10.27 -16.66
N ASP A 101 18.00 9.47 -16.25
CA ASP A 101 16.81 9.92 -15.53
C ASP A 101 16.99 9.98 -14.01
N ARG A 102 18.19 9.67 -13.50
CA ARG A 102 18.46 9.59 -12.05
C ARG A 102 18.16 10.87 -11.26
N GLU A 103 18.22 12.02 -11.92
CA GLU A 103 17.93 13.32 -11.29
C GLU A 103 16.44 13.68 -11.32
N ARG A 104 15.63 12.94 -12.07
CA ARG A 104 14.19 13.22 -12.16
C ARG A 104 13.50 12.99 -10.82
N ALA A 105 12.46 13.80 -10.57
CA ALA A 105 11.56 13.58 -9.46
C ALA A 105 10.75 12.30 -9.69
N ILE A 106 10.63 11.48 -8.65
CA ILE A 106 9.74 10.32 -8.62
C ILE A 106 8.83 10.42 -7.40
N GLU A 107 7.62 9.92 -7.52
CA GLU A 107 6.67 9.79 -6.41
C GLU A 107 6.27 8.32 -6.28
N VAL A 108 6.82 7.65 -5.26
CA VAL A 108 6.41 6.28 -4.90
C VAL A 108 5.26 6.31 -3.92
N ARG A 109 4.47 5.26 -3.88
CA ARG A 109 3.24 5.16 -3.09
C ARG A 109 3.19 3.87 -2.34
N GLY A 110 2.59 3.92 -1.18
CA GLY A 110 2.44 2.77 -0.32
C GLY A 110 1.53 3.02 0.85
N GLU A 111 1.68 2.17 1.85
CA GLU A 111 0.87 2.20 3.06
C GLU A 111 1.77 2.44 4.27
N VAL A 112 1.36 3.36 5.14
CA VAL A 112 1.88 3.46 6.51
C VAL A 112 0.96 2.64 7.40
N TYR A 113 1.54 1.77 8.20
CA TYR A 113 0.79 0.91 9.12
C TYR A 113 1.43 0.87 10.50
N MET A 114 0.67 0.46 11.49
CA MET A 114 1.16 0.16 12.83
C MET A 114 1.24 -1.36 13.00
N PRO A 115 2.41 -1.92 13.33
CA PRO A 115 2.51 -3.34 13.69
C PRO A 115 1.58 -3.68 14.86
N LYS A 116 1.00 -4.89 14.85
CA LYS A 116 0.06 -5.36 15.89
C LYS A 116 0.64 -5.26 17.29
N GLY A 117 1.91 -5.63 17.47
CA GLY A 117 2.58 -5.53 18.77
C GLY A 117 2.68 -4.09 19.27
N SER A 118 2.96 -3.14 18.38
CA SER A 118 3.01 -1.70 18.72
C SER A 118 1.62 -1.15 19.06
N PHE A 119 0.59 -1.60 18.34
CA PHE A 119 -0.81 -1.24 18.62
C PHE A 119 -1.26 -1.69 20.02
N VAL A 120 -0.95 -2.93 20.42
CA VAL A 120 -1.26 -3.44 21.76
C VAL A 120 -0.58 -2.57 22.83
N ARG A 121 0.73 -2.32 22.70
CA ARG A 121 1.46 -1.46 23.66
C ARG A 121 0.87 -0.06 23.76
N LEU A 122 0.51 0.54 22.63
CA LEU A 122 -0.09 1.88 22.61
C LEU A 122 -1.42 1.94 23.35
N ASN A 123 -2.27 0.92 23.18
CA ASN A 123 -3.55 0.85 23.90
C ASN A 123 -3.39 0.52 25.37
N ASP A 124 -2.42 -0.31 25.76
CA ASP A 124 -2.09 -0.57 27.17
C ASP A 124 -1.63 0.73 27.86
N GLU A 125 -0.82 1.56 27.20
CA GLU A 125 -0.43 2.88 27.69
C GLU A 125 -1.62 3.83 27.81
N ALA A 126 -2.53 3.82 26.83
CA ALA A 126 -3.73 4.63 26.87
C ALA A 126 -4.63 4.26 28.06
N ASP A 127 -4.84 2.97 28.30
CA ASP A 127 -5.60 2.47 29.46
C ASP A 127 -4.95 2.89 30.78
N ALA A 128 -3.65 2.75 30.92
CA ALA A 128 -2.89 3.15 32.11
C ALA A 128 -3.00 4.66 32.41
N GLU A 129 -3.14 5.47 31.37
CA GLU A 129 -3.28 6.93 31.48
C GLU A 129 -4.75 7.41 31.48
N GLY A 130 -5.70 6.51 31.42
CA GLY A 130 -7.15 6.82 31.38
C GLY A 130 -7.58 7.52 30.09
N ARG A 131 -6.89 7.29 28.99
CA ARG A 131 -7.24 7.76 27.66
C ARG A 131 -8.00 6.70 26.87
N ASP A 132 -8.83 7.14 25.94
CA ASP A 132 -9.54 6.23 25.06
C ASP A 132 -8.55 5.47 24.14
N PRO A 133 -8.66 4.14 24.05
CA PRO A 133 -7.84 3.35 23.14
C PRO A 133 -8.25 3.57 21.68
N PHE A 134 -7.31 3.33 20.76
CA PHE A 134 -7.63 3.27 19.34
C PHE A 134 -8.43 2.00 19.02
N ALA A 135 -9.41 2.14 18.12
CA ALA A 135 -10.31 1.05 17.78
C ALA A 135 -9.60 -0.07 16.98
N ASN A 136 -8.63 0.27 16.14
CA ASN A 136 -7.88 -0.67 15.31
C ASN A 136 -6.51 -0.10 14.91
N PRO A 137 -5.58 -0.95 14.39
CA PRO A 137 -4.26 -0.51 13.96
C PRO A 137 -4.27 0.56 12.87
N ARG A 138 -5.23 0.53 11.94
CA ARG A 138 -5.37 1.55 10.89
C ARG A 138 -5.65 2.95 11.48
N ASN A 139 -6.59 3.03 12.41
CA ASN A 139 -6.91 4.30 13.09
C ASN A 139 -5.73 4.78 13.93
N ALA A 140 -5.02 3.87 14.58
CA ALA A 140 -3.82 4.19 15.34
C ALA A 140 -2.70 4.73 14.43
N ALA A 141 -2.49 4.11 13.27
CA ALA A 141 -1.52 4.58 12.29
C ALA A 141 -1.87 5.97 11.74
N ALA A 142 -3.12 6.18 11.34
CA ALA A 142 -3.60 7.47 10.85
C ALA A 142 -3.45 8.59 11.89
N GLY A 143 -3.88 8.33 13.13
CA GLY A 143 -3.75 9.27 14.24
C GLY A 143 -2.28 9.55 14.61
N SER A 144 -1.42 8.56 14.49
CA SER A 144 0.02 8.68 14.79
C SER A 144 0.79 9.42 13.69
N LEU A 145 0.43 9.23 12.43
CA LEU A 145 1.05 9.92 11.31
C LEU A 145 0.66 11.40 11.27
N ARG A 146 -0.56 11.75 11.63
CA ARG A 146 -1.11 13.11 11.57
C ARG A 146 -0.95 13.87 12.89
N GLN A 147 0.21 13.75 13.55
CA GLN A 147 0.55 14.50 14.74
C GLN A 147 1.22 15.83 14.41
N LYS A 148 0.88 16.88 15.14
CA LYS A 148 1.51 18.20 14.97
C LYS A 148 2.98 18.19 15.37
N ASP A 149 3.33 17.42 16.41
CA ASP A 149 4.70 17.19 16.83
C ASP A 149 5.22 15.86 16.27
N PRO A 150 6.21 15.89 15.37
CA PRO A 150 6.80 14.67 14.81
C PRO A 150 7.43 13.73 15.86
N LYS A 151 7.80 14.26 17.03
CA LYS A 151 8.33 13.44 18.13
C LYS A 151 7.29 12.45 18.65
N VAL A 152 6.01 12.79 18.59
CA VAL A 152 4.93 11.86 18.94
C VAL A 152 4.88 10.72 17.93
N THR A 153 4.91 11.04 16.62
CA THR A 153 4.98 10.04 15.55
C THR A 153 6.18 9.10 15.72
N ALA A 154 7.35 9.65 16.07
CA ALA A 154 8.59 8.88 16.25
C ALA A 154 8.48 7.76 17.31
N ARG A 155 7.59 7.90 18.29
CA ARG A 155 7.36 6.92 19.36
C ARG A 155 6.34 5.85 19.02
N ARG A 156 5.71 5.94 17.86
CA ARG A 156 4.56 5.09 17.50
C ARG A 156 4.95 3.84 16.72
N ASP A 157 6.24 3.64 16.44
CA ASP A 157 6.78 2.47 15.72
C ASP A 157 6.06 2.18 14.40
N LEU A 158 5.73 3.23 13.65
CA LEU A 158 5.11 3.09 12.33
C LEU A 158 6.09 2.45 11.34
N ALA A 159 5.55 1.71 10.41
CA ALA A 159 6.27 1.07 9.32
C ALA A 159 5.56 1.29 7.98
N THR A 160 6.22 0.96 6.88
CA THR A 160 5.69 1.15 5.53
C THR A 160 5.83 -0.11 4.69
N PHE A 161 4.91 -0.25 3.73
CA PHE A 161 5.12 -1.08 2.55
C PHE A 161 4.87 -0.23 1.30
N ILE A 162 5.85 -0.18 0.41
CA ILE A 162 5.75 0.57 -0.85
C ILE A 162 5.42 -0.41 -1.98
N TYR A 163 4.50 -0.03 -2.87
CA TYR A 163 3.97 -0.94 -3.88
C TYR A 163 3.59 -0.27 -5.21
N ALA A 164 3.64 1.05 -5.32
CA ALA A 164 3.25 1.77 -6.54
C ALA A 164 4.11 3.01 -6.78
N ILE A 165 3.99 3.59 -7.95
CA ILE A 165 4.67 4.80 -8.37
C ILE A 165 3.76 5.61 -9.30
N ALA A 166 3.89 6.93 -9.28
CA ALA A 166 3.10 7.83 -10.14
C ALA A 166 3.46 7.69 -11.62
N ASP A 167 4.74 7.52 -11.93
CA ASP A 167 5.27 7.40 -13.28
C ASP A 167 6.43 6.40 -13.29
N THR A 168 6.32 5.36 -14.10
CA THR A 168 7.32 4.30 -14.23
C THR A 168 8.46 4.64 -15.19
N ASP A 169 8.28 5.63 -16.07
CA ASP A 169 9.24 5.97 -17.12
C ASP A 169 10.68 6.17 -16.61
N PRO A 170 10.91 6.94 -15.51
CA PRO A 170 12.27 7.18 -15.03
C PRO A 170 12.99 5.93 -14.55
N LEU A 171 12.26 4.87 -14.23
CA LEU A 171 12.83 3.65 -13.66
C LEU A 171 13.27 2.63 -14.71
N HIS A 172 12.86 2.75 -15.95
CA HIS A 172 13.16 1.79 -17.01
C HIS A 172 12.84 0.34 -16.63
N VAL A 173 11.68 0.14 -15.99
CA VAL A 173 11.12 -1.17 -15.61
C VAL A 173 9.85 -1.45 -16.40
N HIS A 174 9.57 -2.73 -16.68
CA HIS A 174 8.52 -3.12 -17.62
C HIS A 174 7.39 -3.93 -16.99
N SER A 175 7.52 -4.25 -15.71
CA SER A 175 6.51 -5.04 -14.99
C SER A 175 6.41 -4.63 -13.52
N GLN A 176 5.30 -4.98 -12.89
CA GLN A 176 5.12 -4.80 -11.45
C GLN A 176 6.20 -5.55 -10.66
N ARG A 177 6.57 -6.75 -11.11
CA ARG A 177 7.62 -7.54 -10.46
C ARG A 177 8.98 -6.84 -10.52
N GLU A 178 9.39 -6.35 -11.69
CA GLU A 178 10.62 -5.60 -11.84
C GLU A 178 10.62 -4.32 -11.00
N PHE A 179 9.47 -3.63 -10.94
CA PHE A 179 9.31 -2.44 -10.11
C PHE A 179 9.49 -2.75 -8.61
N LEU A 180 8.87 -3.82 -8.11
CA LEU A 180 9.04 -4.24 -6.71
C LEU A 180 10.49 -4.61 -6.40
N ASP A 181 11.18 -5.26 -7.31
CA ASP A 181 12.61 -5.57 -7.17
C ASP A 181 13.47 -4.30 -7.16
N TRP A 182 13.13 -3.32 -8.01
CA TRP A 182 13.78 -2.00 -7.97
C TRP A 182 13.57 -1.30 -6.63
N LEU A 183 12.35 -1.32 -6.09
CA LEU A 183 12.04 -0.73 -4.78
C LEU A 183 12.90 -1.35 -3.66
N ARG A 184 13.01 -2.67 -3.63
CA ARG A 184 13.87 -3.37 -2.64
C ARG A 184 15.33 -2.93 -2.76
N ASN A 185 15.83 -2.88 -4.00
CA ASN A 185 17.18 -2.46 -4.28
C ASN A 185 17.44 -0.98 -3.92
N ALA A 186 16.43 -0.14 -4.07
CA ALA A 186 16.49 1.28 -3.70
C ALA A 186 16.50 1.53 -2.18
N GLY A 187 16.09 0.56 -1.37
CA GLY A 187 16.06 0.64 0.09
C GLY A 187 14.67 0.74 0.70
N PHE A 188 13.61 0.62 -0.10
CA PHE A 188 12.23 0.61 0.42
C PHE A 188 11.86 -0.74 1.03
N SER A 189 10.95 -0.70 2.02
CA SER A 189 10.25 -1.90 2.49
C SER A 189 9.20 -2.30 1.48
N VAL A 190 9.33 -3.52 0.95
CA VAL A 190 8.35 -4.17 0.08
C VAL A 190 7.83 -5.40 0.78
N ASN A 191 6.51 -5.62 0.73
CA ASN A 191 5.93 -6.80 1.37
C ASN A 191 6.56 -8.08 0.80
N PRO A 192 7.05 -9.02 1.65
CA PRO A 192 7.66 -10.25 1.17
C PRO A 192 6.65 -11.25 0.58
N ASN A 193 5.36 -11.11 0.93
CA ASN A 193 4.29 -11.99 0.49
C ASN A 193 3.70 -11.50 -0.84
N VAL A 194 4.49 -11.58 -1.89
CA VAL A 194 4.12 -11.25 -3.26
C VAL A 194 4.32 -12.46 -4.13
N ALA A 195 3.36 -12.79 -4.98
CA ALA A 195 3.48 -13.89 -5.92
C ALA A 195 3.21 -13.43 -7.35
N ARG A 196 3.97 -13.99 -8.28
CA ARG A 196 3.69 -13.93 -9.71
C ARG A 196 2.82 -15.14 -10.07
N CYS A 197 1.64 -14.90 -10.59
CA CYS A 197 0.65 -15.91 -10.94
C CYS A 197 0.46 -15.96 -12.46
N ALA A 198 0.72 -17.11 -13.07
CA ALA A 198 0.56 -17.31 -14.50
C ALA A 198 -0.87 -17.69 -14.92
N THR A 199 -1.68 -18.12 -13.96
CA THR A 199 -3.05 -18.61 -14.21
C THR A 199 -4.05 -18.08 -13.18
N PRO A 200 -5.35 -18.01 -13.51
CA PRO A 200 -6.40 -17.71 -12.54
C PRO A 200 -6.41 -18.67 -11.33
N ALA A 201 -6.08 -19.94 -11.52
CA ALA A 201 -6.02 -20.92 -10.43
C ALA A 201 -4.95 -20.54 -9.40
N GLU A 202 -3.77 -20.08 -9.84
CA GLU A 202 -2.71 -19.60 -8.95
C GLU A 202 -3.12 -18.32 -8.20
N VAL A 203 -3.90 -17.44 -8.84
CA VAL A 203 -4.48 -16.25 -8.17
C VAL A 203 -5.41 -16.68 -7.04
N HIS A 204 -6.31 -17.65 -7.29
CA HIS A 204 -7.21 -18.19 -6.28
C HIS A 204 -6.46 -18.82 -5.11
N GLU A 205 -5.41 -19.59 -5.40
CA GLU A 205 -4.58 -20.22 -4.36
C GLU A 205 -3.91 -19.16 -3.47
N PHE A 206 -3.35 -18.10 -4.07
CA PHE A 206 -2.78 -17.00 -3.31
C PHE A 206 -3.80 -16.32 -2.40
N CYS A 207 -5.00 -16.05 -2.91
CA CYS A 207 -6.08 -15.44 -2.13
C CYS A 207 -6.51 -16.34 -0.96
N ALA A 208 -6.62 -17.65 -1.17
CA ALA A 208 -6.99 -18.62 -0.14
C ALA A 208 -5.92 -18.70 0.97
N GLN A 209 -4.64 -18.78 0.59
CA GLN A 209 -3.52 -18.82 1.54
C GLN A 209 -3.42 -17.50 2.33
N ALA A 210 -3.60 -16.36 1.68
CA ALA A 210 -3.59 -15.07 2.34
C ALA A 210 -4.69 -14.94 3.39
N LEU A 211 -5.91 -15.43 3.09
CA LEU A 211 -7.01 -15.45 4.04
C LEU A 211 -6.74 -16.38 5.22
N GLU A 212 -6.24 -17.60 4.95
CA GLU A 212 -5.93 -18.59 5.98
C GLU A 212 -4.87 -18.10 6.97
N HIS A 213 -3.81 -17.47 6.45
CA HIS A 213 -2.65 -17.02 7.24
C HIS A 213 -2.69 -15.55 7.69
N ARG A 214 -3.81 -14.83 7.46
CA ARG A 214 -3.89 -13.41 7.84
C ARG A 214 -3.62 -13.15 9.31
N GLY A 215 -3.98 -14.11 10.18
CA GLY A 215 -3.78 -14.02 11.63
C GLY A 215 -2.31 -14.14 12.06
N ASP A 216 -1.45 -14.72 11.23
CA ASP A 216 -0.03 -14.95 11.52
C ASP A 216 0.83 -13.70 11.24
N LEU A 217 0.28 -12.71 10.57
CA LEU A 217 0.98 -11.49 10.20
C LEU A 217 1.03 -10.49 11.37
N ASP A 218 2.14 -9.75 11.50
CA ASP A 218 2.27 -8.66 12.47
C ASP A 218 1.63 -7.33 12.00
N TYR A 219 0.80 -7.40 10.98
CA TYR A 219 0.03 -6.28 10.43
C TYR A 219 -1.31 -6.76 9.91
N ASP A 220 -2.28 -5.86 9.85
CA ASP A 220 -3.61 -6.17 9.33
C ASP A 220 -3.65 -6.07 7.80
N ILE A 221 -4.34 -7.02 7.19
CA ILE A 221 -4.70 -7.00 5.77
C ILE A 221 -6.21 -7.16 5.63
N ASP A 222 -6.80 -6.55 4.62
CA ASP A 222 -8.23 -6.64 4.33
C ASP A 222 -8.55 -7.28 2.98
N GLY A 223 -7.53 -7.84 2.33
CA GLY A 223 -7.69 -8.52 1.05
C GLY A 223 -6.37 -8.77 0.34
N VAL A 224 -6.50 -9.03 -0.95
CA VAL A 224 -5.41 -9.22 -1.90
C VAL A 224 -5.61 -8.27 -3.08
N VAL A 225 -4.54 -7.60 -3.51
CA VAL A 225 -4.55 -6.82 -4.74
C VAL A 225 -3.99 -7.68 -5.86
N VAL A 226 -4.79 -7.90 -6.89
CA VAL A 226 -4.39 -8.62 -8.10
C VAL A 226 -4.13 -7.58 -9.19
N LYS A 227 -2.93 -7.59 -9.75
CA LYS A 227 -2.50 -6.65 -10.80
C LYS A 227 -2.04 -7.42 -12.02
N VAL A 228 -2.34 -6.90 -13.21
CA VAL A 228 -1.67 -7.34 -14.44
C VAL A 228 -0.19 -6.94 -14.35
N ASP A 229 0.70 -7.91 -14.50
CA ASP A 229 2.13 -7.70 -14.23
C ASP A 229 2.82 -6.81 -15.27
N SER A 230 2.51 -6.99 -16.55
CA SER A 230 3.11 -6.20 -17.64
C SER A 230 2.60 -4.77 -17.65
N PHE A 231 3.49 -3.79 -17.58
CA PHE A 231 3.13 -2.37 -17.66
C PHE A 231 2.57 -1.99 -19.03
N GLN A 232 3.03 -2.63 -20.11
CA GLN A 232 2.44 -2.41 -21.43
C GLN A 232 0.98 -2.88 -21.46
N GLN A 233 0.68 -4.04 -20.90
CA GLN A 233 -0.69 -4.54 -20.81
C GLN A 233 -1.56 -3.67 -19.87
N GLN A 234 -0.99 -3.11 -18.81
CA GLN A 234 -1.69 -2.11 -17.98
C GLN A 234 -2.10 -0.89 -18.81
N LEU A 235 -1.20 -0.37 -19.65
CA LEU A 235 -1.50 0.75 -20.56
C LEU A 235 -2.59 0.37 -21.57
N ASP A 236 -2.54 -0.83 -22.13
CA ASP A 236 -3.52 -1.33 -23.09
C ASP A 236 -4.93 -1.42 -22.48
N LEU A 237 -5.03 -1.84 -21.22
CA LEU A 237 -6.29 -1.88 -20.47
C LEU A 237 -6.78 -0.51 -20.02
N GLY A 238 -5.87 0.36 -19.60
CA GLY A 238 -6.15 1.72 -19.18
C GLY A 238 -6.96 1.84 -17.90
N PHE A 239 -7.76 2.92 -17.83
CA PHE A 239 -8.51 3.32 -16.64
C PHE A 239 -9.99 3.57 -16.96
N THR A 240 -10.84 3.40 -15.97
CA THR A 240 -12.16 4.02 -15.92
C THR A 240 -12.03 5.43 -15.32
N ALA A 241 -13.13 6.15 -15.17
CA ALA A 241 -13.12 7.44 -14.48
C ALA A 241 -12.70 7.33 -12.99
N ARG A 242 -12.77 6.13 -12.38
CA ARG A 242 -12.58 5.91 -10.95
C ARG A 242 -11.39 5.01 -10.61
N ALA A 243 -11.08 4.04 -11.47
CA ALA A 243 -10.15 2.96 -11.12
C ALA A 243 -9.38 2.46 -12.36
N PRO A 244 -8.17 1.90 -12.15
CA PRO A 244 -7.47 1.17 -13.19
C PRO A 244 -8.24 -0.11 -13.56
N ARG A 245 -8.26 -0.45 -14.86
CA ARG A 245 -8.84 -1.71 -15.33
C ARG A 245 -7.93 -2.92 -15.09
N TRP A 246 -6.66 -2.68 -14.83
CA TRP A 246 -5.60 -3.67 -14.70
C TRP A 246 -5.35 -4.13 -13.26
N ALA A 247 -6.13 -3.64 -12.29
CA ALA A 247 -6.02 -4.04 -10.89
C ALA A 247 -7.41 -4.25 -10.27
N ILE A 248 -7.50 -5.19 -9.32
CA ILE A 248 -8.69 -5.41 -8.51
C ILE A 248 -8.27 -5.75 -7.08
N ALA A 249 -9.05 -5.27 -6.12
CA ALA A 249 -8.92 -5.64 -4.72
C ALA A 249 -9.92 -6.75 -4.37
N PHE A 250 -9.43 -7.96 -4.16
CA PHE A 250 -10.25 -9.06 -3.62
C PHE A 250 -10.36 -8.87 -2.12
N LYS A 251 -11.54 -8.51 -1.65
CA LYS A 251 -11.82 -8.21 -0.23
C LYS A 251 -12.09 -9.48 0.56
N PHE A 252 -11.46 -9.58 1.73
CA PHE A 252 -11.79 -10.63 2.68
C PHE A 252 -13.12 -10.32 3.36
N PRO A 253 -13.86 -11.38 3.80
CA PRO A 253 -15.00 -11.18 4.68
C PRO A 253 -14.58 -10.40 5.94
N PRO A 254 -15.44 -9.50 6.46
CA PRO A 254 -15.15 -8.82 7.71
C PRO A 254 -14.95 -9.83 8.86
N GLU A 255 -14.01 -9.52 9.76
CA GLU A 255 -13.85 -10.33 10.97
C GLU A 255 -15.05 -10.14 11.89
N GLU A 256 -15.77 -11.22 12.16
CA GLU A 256 -16.84 -11.23 13.15
C GLU A 256 -16.26 -11.62 14.51
N LYS A 257 -16.40 -10.74 15.49
CA LYS A 257 -16.05 -11.02 16.90
C LYS A 257 -17.32 -10.98 17.74
N GLN A 258 -17.59 -12.06 18.44
CA GLN A 258 -18.69 -12.09 19.39
C GLN A 258 -18.24 -11.49 20.72
N THR A 259 -19.09 -10.64 21.31
CA THR A 259 -18.92 -10.11 22.66
C THR A 259 -20.23 -10.21 23.43
N VAL A 260 -20.14 -10.24 24.73
CA VAL A 260 -21.31 -10.23 25.60
C VAL A 260 -21.49 -8.82 26.14
N LEU A 261 -22.60 -8.18 25.77
CA LEU A 261 -22.98 -6.90 26.35
C LEU A 261 -23.31 -7.14 27.87
N ARG A 262 -22.48 -6.57 28.74
CA ARG A 262 -22.62 -6.77 30.18
C ARG A 262 -23.49 -5.70 30.87
N GLU A 263 -23.44 -4.47 30.40
CA GLU A 263 -24.14 -3.34 31.02
C GLU A 263 -24.31 -2.20 29.97
N ILE A 264 -25.46 -1.56 30.06
CA ILE A 264 -25.71 -0.25 29.40
C ILE A 264 -25.94 0.75 30.52
N ARG A 265 -25.09 1.76 30.64
CA ARG A 265 -25.31 2.90 31.56
C ARG A 265 -25.92 4.05 30.75
N ILE A 266 -27.04 4.56 31.23
CA ILE A 266 -27.77 5.71 30.67
C ILE A 266 -27.41 6.95 31.47
#